data_7dd93af0014616808b3bf1f633823740
#
_entry.id   7dd93af0014616808b3bf1f633823740
#
_cell.length_a   1.000
_cell.length_b   1.000
_cell.length_c   1.000
_cell.angle_alpha   90.00
_cell.angle_beta   90.00
_cell.angle_gamma   90.00
#
_symmetry.space_group_name_H-M   'P 1'
#
loop_
_entity.id
_entity.type
_entity.pdbx_description
1 polymer ?
#
loop_
_entity_poly.entity_id
_entity_poly.type
_entity_poly.pdbx_seq_one_letter_code
_entity_poly.pdbx_strand_id
1 'polypeptide(L)'
;SGEKIAHKMGVKYDDDNIEAIADANIIIFSVPIEYMVDTIKEVAPYAPKDSLLMDVTSVKTEPAEALSKYAPEDTYILPCHPMFGPRIPSLDGQVVILTPIEDRCRLWYDKIVYYLKNKDANLVISTPQEHDKIMSVVQGLTHFSYISIASTIRRLGISVKKSREFASPVYSL
;
A
#
# COMPACT_ATOMS: atom_id res chain seq x y z
N SER A 1 1.25 -21.28 1.50
CA SER A 1 1.76 -20.64 2.72
C SER A 1 2.83 -19.62 2.34
N GLY A 2 3.05 -18.62 3.17
CA GLY A 2 4.09 -17.59 2.98
C GLY A 2 5.49 -18.19 2.80
N GLU A 3 5.82 -19.22 3.55
CA GLU A 3 7.07 -19.97 3.46
C GLU A 3 7.35 -20.50 2.04
N LYS A 4 6.37 -21.09 1.37
CA LYS A 4 6.53 -21.58 -0.02
C LYS A 4 6.81 -20.45 -0.99
N ILE A 5 6.20 -19.29 -0.79
CA ILE A 5 6.43 -18.10 -1.62
C ILE A 5 7.83 -17.55 -1.36
N ALA A 6 8.23 -17.40 -0.12
CA ALA A 6 9.56 -16.94 0.28
C ALA A 6 10.67 -17.83 -0.29
N HIS A 7 10.52 -19.16 -0.16
CA HIS A 7 11.44 -20.11 -0.76
C HIS A 7 11.54 -19.95 -2.29
N LYS A 8 10.40 -19.80 -2.99
CA LYS A 8 10.39 -19.57 -4.43
C LYS A 8 11.08 -18.27 -4.84
N MET A 9 10.99 -17.25 -3.99
CA MET A 9 11.60 -15.93 -4.22
C MET A 9 13.05 -15.84 -3.73
N GLY A 10 13.56 -16.87 -3.05
CA GLY A 10 14.92 -16.88 -2.50
C GLY A 10 15.11 -15.90 -1.33
N VAL A 11 14.04 -15.61 -0.57
CA VAL A 11 14.08 -14.74 0.60
C VAL A 11 13.87 -15.53 1.88
N LYS A 12 14.38 -15.01 3.01
CA LYS A 12 14.15 -15.60 4.33
C LYS A 12 12.65 -15.52 4.66
N TYR A 13 12.13 -16.54 5.29
CA TYR A 13 10.81 -16.56 5.92
C TYR A 13 10.98 -16.66 7.42
N ASP A 14 10.18 -15.92 8.15
CA ASP A 14 10.02 -16.01 9.58
C ASP A 14 8.52 -15.99 9.89
N ASP A 15 8.07 -16.75 10.86
CA ASP A 15 6.68 -16.79 11.32
C ASP A 15 6.45 -15.84 12.51
N ASP A 16 7.51 -15.33 13.10
CA ASP A 16 7.49 -14.27 14.11
C ASP A 16 7.84 -12.93 13.48
N ASN A 17 6.89 -11.99 13.49
CA ASN A 17 7.08 -10.67 12.92
C ASN A 17 8.19 -9.86 13.61
N ILE A 18 8.40 -10.04 14.91
CA ILE A 18 9.41 -9.30 15.67
C ILE A 18 10.80 -9.82 15.32
N GLU A 19 10.97 -11.14 15.25
CA GLU A 19 12.23 -11.76 14.83
C GLU A 19 12.55 -11.42 13.37
N ALA A 20 11.52 -11.33 12.50
CA ALA A 20 11.69 -10.97 11.09
C ALA A 20 12.28 -9.56 10.90
N ILE A 21 12.04 -8.62 11.82
CA ILE A 21 12.49 -7.25 11.71
C ILE A 21 13.78 -6.93 12.48
N ALA A 22 14.30 -7.86 13.28
CA ALA A 22 15.38 -7.60 14.25
C ALA A 22 16.63 -6.90 13.67
N ASP A 23 16.99 -7.21 12.41
CA ASP A 23 18.13 -6.62 11.70
C ASP A 23 17.70 -5.78 10.48
N ALA A 24 16.41 -5.40 10.38
CA ALA A 24 15.89 -4.72 9.22
C ALA A 24 16.25 -3.23 9.17
N ASN A 25 16.74 -2.75 8.03
CA ASN A 25 16.91 -1.32 7.78
C ASN A 25 15.62 -0.68 7.24
N ILE A 26 14.76 -1.46 6.58
CA ILE A 26 13.46 -1.01 6.05
C ILE A 26 12.43 -2.06 6.41
N ILE A 27 11.36 -1.64 7.04
CA ILE A 27 10.21 -2.45 7.44
C ILE A 27 9.00 -1.99 6.65
N ILE A 28 8.40 -2.91 5.88
CA ILE A 28 7.22 -2.60 5.06
C ILE A 28 6.03 -3.40 5.57
N PHE A 29 5.06 -2.71 6.13
CA PHE A 29 3.78 -3.28 6.54
C PHE A 29 2.90 -3.49 5.30
N SER A 30 2.66 -4.75 4.94
CA SER A 30 1.87 -5.16 3.77
C SER A 30 0.85 -6.23 4.15
N VAL A 31 -0.05 -5.89 5.07
CA VAL A 31 -1.14 -6.73 5.55
C VAL A 31 -2.49 -6.17 5.09
N PRO A 32 -3.59 -6.96 5.10
CA PRO A 32 -4.92 -6.42 4.84
C PRO A 32 -5.23 -5.24 5.77
N ILE A 33 -5.97 -4.25 5.22
CA ILE A 33 -6.21 -2.96 5.87
C ILE A 33 -6.81 -3.10 7.27
N GLU A 34 -7.69 -4.09 7.48
CA GLU A 34 -8.33 -4.39 8.76
C GLU A 34 -7.35 -4.82 9.86
N TYR A 35 -6.18 -5.33 9.51
CA TYR A 35 -5.14 -5.76 10.46
C TYR A 35 -3.97 -4.77 10.59
N MET A 36 -3.97 -3.71 9.79
CA MET A 36 -2.81 -2.82 9.67
C MET A 36 -2.45 -2.15 10.99
N VAL A 37 -3.42 -1.53 11.66
CA VAL A 37 -3.18 -0.80 12.92
C VAL A 37 -2.73 -1.76 14.03
N ASP A 38 -3.35 -2.92 14.14
CA ASP A 38 -2.98 -3.92 15.15
C ASP A 38 -1.58 -4.48 14.88
N THR A 39 -1.23 -4.76 13.62
CA THR A 39 0.12 -5.21 13.25
C THR A 39 1.17 -4.14 13.53
N ILE A 40 0.89 -2.87 13.21
CA ILE A 40 1.79 -1.76 13.54
C ILE A 40 1.99 -1.66 15.06
N LYS A 41 0.92 -1.74 15.85
CA LYS A 41 0.98 -1.69 17.31
C LYS A 41 1.81 -2.83 17.90
N GLU A 42 1.71 -4.01 17.32
CA GLU A 42 2.47 -5.20 17.75
C GLU A 42 3.95 -5.08 17.40
N VAL A 43 4.26 -4.69 16.16
CA VAL A 43 5.61 -4.83 15.58
C VAL A 43 6.45 -3.56 15.66
N ALA A 44 5.86 -2.39 15.41
CA ALA A 44 6.61 -1.14 15.32
C ALA A 44 7.42 -0.77 16.58
N PRO A 45 6.97 -1.08 17.84
CA PRO A 45 7.79 -0.79 19.04
C PRO A 45 9.15 -1.49 19.07
N TYR A 46 9.32 -2.54 18.30
CA TYR A 46 10.57 -3.34 18.24
C TYR A 46 11.44 -2.99 17.03
N ALA A 47 11.06 -1.96 16.27
CA ALA A 47 11.82 -1.56 15.09
C ALA A 47 13.24 -1.12 15.49
N PRO A 48 14.29 -1.61 14.78
CA PRO A 48 15.66 -1.21 15.05
C PRO A 48 15.87 0.29 14.90
N LYS A 49 16.76 0.84 15.70
CA LYS A 49 17.20 2.23 15.57
C LYS A 49 17.63 2.54 14.15
N ASP A 50 17.32 3.77 13.70
CA ASP A 50 17.63 4.28 12.36
C ASP A 50 16.94 3.52 11.20
N SER A 51 16.06 2.56 11.49
CA SER A 51 15.26 1.89 10.47
C SER A 51 14.12 2.76 9.94
N LEU A 52 13.70 2.48 8.70
CA LEU A 52 12.55 3.10 8.05
C LEU A 52 11.32 2.20 8.14
N LEU A 53 10.21 2.72 8.67
CA LEU A 53 8.92 2.04 8.68
C LEU A 53 8.02 2.64 7.59
N MET A 54 7.46 1.77 6.76
CA MET A 54 6.56 2.10 5.66
C MET A 54 5.33 1.19 5.71
N ASP A 55 4.18 1.69 5.30
CA ASP A 55 3.02 0.88 4.95
C ASP A 55 2.70 1.05 3.46
N VAL A 56 2.00 0.08 2.87
CA VAL A 56 1.62 0.08 1.45
C VAL A 56 0.10 -0.03 1.25
N THR A 57 -0.69 0.29 2.26
CA THR A 57 -2.15 0.22 2.17
C THR A 57 -2.76 1.35 1.34
N SER A 58 -4.02 1.20 0.98
CA SER A 58 -4.79 2.17 0.21
C SER A 58 -5.41 3.30 1.04
N VAL A 59 -5.24 3.31 2.36
CA VAL A 59 -5.56 4.41 3.27
C VAL A 59 -4.29 4.86 3.97
N LYS A 60 -4.19 6.14 4.34
CA LYS A 60 -2.95 6.69 4.89
C LYS A 60 -3.10 7.28 6.29
N THR A 61 -4.24 7.84 6.63
CA THR A 61 -4.42 8.55 7.91
C THR A 61 -4.20 7.60 9.10
N GLU A 62 -4.95 6.51 9.19
CA GLU A 62 -4.84 5.58 10.33
C GLU A 62 -3.46 4.91 10.45
N PRO A 63 -2.84 4.37 9.35
CA PRO A 63 -1.49 3.82 9.44
C PRO A 63 -0.44 4.85 9.84
N ALA A 64 -0.51 6.09 9.31
CA ALA A 64 0.42 7.16 9.66
C ALA A 64 0.34 7.55 11.14
N GLU A 65 -0.87 7.66 11.68
CA GLU A 65 -1.12 7.91 13.10
C GLU A 65 -0.61 6.74 13.97
N ALA A 66 -0.87 5.50 13.56
CA ALA A 66 -0.40 4.32 14.28
C ALA A 66 1.14 4.24 14.28
N LEU A 67 1.80 4.44 13.13
CA LEU A 67 3.26 4.49 13.05
C LEU A 67 3.85 5.61 13.92
N SER A 68 3.26 6.81 13.86
CA SER A 68 3.71 7.96 14.66
C SER A 68 3.58 7.71 16.16
N LYS A 69 2.58 6.92 16.57
CA LYS A 69 2.31 6.63 17.97
C LYS A 69 3.16 5.50 18.54
N TYR A 70 3.41 4.46 17.75
CA TYR A 70 3.99 3.22 18.25
C TYR A 70 5.45 2.99 17.84
N ALA A 71 5.93 3.62 16.76
CA ALA A 71 7.32 3.50 16.37
C ALA A 71 8.24 4.31 17.28
N PRO A 72 9.43 3.79 17.65
CA PRO A 72 10.41 4.50 18.46
C PRO A 72 10.81 5.85 17.84
N GLU A 73 11.16 6.84 18.69
CA GLU A 73 11.53 8.18 18.23
C GLU A 73 12.80 8.21 17.37
N ASP A 74 13.67 7.24 17.54
CA ASP A 74 14.92 7.09 16.77
C ASP A 74 14.76 6.24 15.49
N THR A 75 13.51 6.08 15.01
CA THR A 75 13.17 5.47 13.72
C THR A 75 12.55 6.48 12.77
N TYR A 76 12.49 6.13 11.48
CA TYR A 76 11.93 6.97 10.43
C TYR A 76 10.60 6.40 9.92
N ILE A 77 9.70 7.28 9.47
CA ILE A 77 8.35 6.91 9.01
C ILE A 77 8.08 7.56 7.66
N LEU A 78 7.77 6.73 6.67
CA LEU A 78 7.39 7.19 5.33
C LEU A 78 6.27 6.30 4.76
N PRO A 79 5.01 6.56 5.11
CA PRO A 79 3.89 5.83 4.55
C PRO A 79 3.80 6.04 3.04
N CYS A 80 3.43 4.99 2.30
CA CYS A 80 3.25 5.09 0.86
C CYS A 80 2.03 4.31 0.37
N HIS A 81 1.57 4.64 -0.84
CA HIS A 81 0.51 3.93 -1.52
C HIS A 81 0.95 3.66 -2.97
N PRO A 82 1.46 2.47 -3.28
CA PRO A 82 1.65 2.02 -4.65
C PRO A 82 0.28 1.83 -5.33
N MET A 83 0.01 2.58 -6.41
CA MET A 83 -1.26 2.54 -7.14
C MET A 83 -1.32 1.36 -8.12
N PHE A 84 -0.69 0.25 -7.77
CA PHE A 84 -0.60 -0.94 -8.61
C PHE A 84 -0.58 -2.21 -7.77
N GLY A 85 -0.95 -3.32 -8.40
CA GLY A 85 -0.90 -4.65 -7.76
C GLY A 85 0.43 -5.38 -8.03
N PRO A 86 0.63 -6.57 -7.45
CA PRO A 86 1.90 -7.30 -7.46
C PRO A 86 2.28 -7.92 -8.83
N ARG A 87 1.50 -7.70 -9.88
CA ARG A 87 1.71 -8.32 -11.20
C ARG A 87 2.33 -7.38 -12.23
N ILE A 88 2.86 -6.24 -11.81
CA ILE A 88 3.55 -5.34 -12.72
C ILE A 88 4.95 -5.87 -13.06
N PRO A 89 5.44 -5.67 -14.30
CA PRO A 89 6.77 -6.12 -14.69
C PRO A 89 7.88 -5.17 -14.22
N SER A 90 7.56 -3.90 -14.00
CA SER A 90 8.50 -2.85 -13.56
C SER A 90 7.76 -1.71 -12.87
N LEU A 91 8.51 -0.78 -12.26
CA LEU A 91 7.95 0.45 -11.69
C LEU A 91 7.80 1.57 -12.72
N ASP A 92 8.30 1.38 -13.93
CA ASP A 92 8.24 2.37 -15.02
C ASP A 92 6.78 2.79 -15.28
N GLY A 93 6.54 4.10 -15.23
CA GLY A 93 5.22 4.71 -15.39
C GLY A 93 4.21 4.45 -14.26
N GLN A 94 4.57 3.63 -13.26
CA GLN A 94 3.65 3.34 -12.14
C GLN A 94 3.58 4.51 -11.16
N VAL A 95 2.38 4.78 -10.66
CA VAL A 95 2.16 5.83 -9.67
C VAL A 95 2.46 5.30 -8.27
N VAL A 96 3.28 6.03 -7.52
CA VAL A 96 3.53 5.82 -6.09
C VAL A 96 3.24 7.12 -5.35
N ILE A 97 2.33 7.08 -4.40
CA ILE A 97 2.01 8.22 -3.55
C ILE A 97 2.82 8.08 -2.26
N LEU A 98 3.58 9.11 -1.90
CA LEU A 98 4.28 9.20 -0.63
C LEU A 98 3.58 10.23 0.26
N THR A 99 3.40 9.89 1.53
CA THR A 99 2.82 10.80 2.53
C THR A 99 3.82 10.99 3.67
N PRO A 100 4.88 11.79 3.44
CA PRO A 100 5.95 11.96 4.42
C PRO A 100 5.41 12.59 5.71
N ILE A 101 5.83 12.03 6.85
CA ILE A 101 5.61 12.62 8.16
C ILE A 101 6.78 13.55 8.43
N GLU A 102 6.50 14.86 8.54
CA GLU A 102 7.54 15.87 8.85
C GLU A 102 8.35 15.45 10.08
N ASP A 103 9.64 15.77 10.07
CA ASP A 103 10.60 15.38 11.10
C ASP A 103 10.89 13.88 11.27
N ARG A 104 10.05 13.00 10.76
CA ARG A 104 10.18 11.55 10.92
C ARG A 104 10.64 10.82 9.64
N CYS A 105 10.94 11.50 8.52
CA CYS A 105 11.35 10.85 7.27
C CYS A 105 12.69 11.33 6.69
N ARG A 106 13.29 12.41 7.24
CA ARG A 106 14.40 13.20 6.65
C ARG A 106 15.50 12.40 5.95
N LEU A 107 16.14 11.43 6.63
CA LEU A 107 17.29 10.71 6.07
C LEU A 107 16.89 9.69 4.98
N TRP A 108 15.65 9.19 5.02
CA TRP A 108 15.19 8.17 4.10
C TRP A 108 14.39 8.74 2.91
N TYR A 109 13.78 9.91 3.09
CA TYR A 109 12.95 10.52 2.05
C TYR A 109 13.71 10.66 0.73
N ASP A 110 14.86 11.31 0.74
CA ASP A 110 15.64 11.53 -0.48
C ASP A 110 16.13 10.22 -1.10
N LYS A 111 16.50 9.23 -0.30
CA LYS A 111 16.91 7.91 -0.77
C LYS A 111 15.76 7.18 -1.48
N ILE A 112 14.57 7.18 -0.89
CA ILE A 112 13.38 6.54 -1.46
C ILE A 112 12.93 7.26 -2.73
N VAL A 113 12.87 8.60 -2.71
CA VAL A 113 12.54 9.42 -3.89
C VAL A 113 13.55 9.17 -5.02
N TYR A 114 14.83 9.17 -4.72
CA TYR A 114 15.88 8.88 -5.70
C TYR A 114 15.73 7.47 -6.30
N TYR A 115 15.53 6.46 -5.46
CA TYR A 115 15.32 5.08 -5.91
C TYR A 115 14.12 4.97 -6.84
N LEU A 116 12.97 5.51 -6.46
CA LEU A 116 11.74 5.43 -7.25
C LEU A 116 11.85 6.19 -8.57
N LYS A 117 12.47 7.39 -8.57
CA LYS A 117 12.74 8.15 -9.80
C LYS A 117 13.67 7.42 -10.76
N ASN A 118 14.71 6.75 -10.25
CA ASN A 118 15.61 5.94 -11.08
C ASN A 118 14.94 4.67 -11.65
N LYS A 119 13.75 4.35 -11.20
CA LYS A 119 12.90 3.28 -11.74
C LYS A 119 11.78 3.83 -12.62
N ASP A 120 11.85 5.11 -13.00
CA ASP A 120 10.88 5.84 -13.81
C ASP A 120 9.44 5.79 -13.24
N ALA A 121 9.32 5.67 -11.91
CA ALA A 121 8.03 5.75 -11.23
C ALA A 121 7.49 7.19 -11.21
N ASN A 122 6.19 7.35 -11.38
CA ASN A 122 5.49 8.60 -11.23
C ASN A 122 5.19 8.87 -9.75
N LEU A 123 5.91 9.83 -9.15
CA LEU A 123 5.75 10.16 -7.74
C LEU A 123 4.71 11.25 -7.53
N VAL A 124 3.83 11.03 -6.57
CA VAL A 124 2.89 12.01 -6.02
C VAL A 124 3.20 12.17 -4.54
N ILE A 125 3.33 13.42 -4.09
CA ILE A 125 3.55 13.73 -2.67
C ILE A 125 2.28 14.38 -2.14
N SER A 126 1.80 13.91 -1.00
CA SER A 126 0.57 14.39 -0.37
C SER A 126 0.67 14.27 1.15
N THR A 127 -0.30 14.80 1.87
CA THR A 127 -0.51 14.48 3.29
C THR A 127 -1.40 13.25 3.43
N PRO A 128 -1.35 12.51 4.56
CA PRO A 128 -2.25 11.38 4.79
C PRO A 128 -3.73 11.74 4.62
N GLN A 129 -4.15 12.88 5.14
CA GLN A 129 -5.55 13.34 5.11
C GLN A 129 -5.99 13.73 3.70
N GLU A 130 -5.15 14.45 2.95
CA GLU A 130 -5.42 14.82 1.56
C GLU A 130 -5.49 13.58 0.68
N HIS A 131 -4.53 12.65 0.86
CA HIS A 131 -4.54 11.36 0.19
C HIS A 131 -5.89 10.64 0.36
N ASP A 132 -6.35 10.45 1.61
CA ASP A 132 -7.56 9.70 1.88
C ASP A 132 -8.80 10.40 1.32
N LYS A 133 -8.84 11.73 1.36
CA LYS A 133 -9.90 12.51 0.73
C LYS A 133 -9.95 12.29 -0.79
N ILE A 134 -8.81 12.28 -1.46
CA ILE A 134 -8.74 12.03 -2.91
C ILE A 134 -9.10 10.57 -3.21
N MET A 135 -8.59 9.61 -2.43
CA MET A 135 -8.87 8.19 -2.63
C MET A 135 -10.33 7.82 -2.37
N SER A 136 -11.05 8.56 -1.53
CA SER A 136 -12.50 8.37 -1.37
C SER A 136 -13.26 8.52 -2.70
N VAL A 137 -12.77 9.37 -3.60
CA VAL A 137 -13.32 9.53 -4.96
C VAL A 137 -12.67 8.56 -5.93
N VAL A 138 -11.34 8.58 -6.03
CA VAL A 138 -10.59 7.81 -7.05
C VAL A 138 -10.79 6.31 -6.91
N GLN A 139 -10.76 5.80 -5.70
CA GLN A 139 -10.95 4.38 -5.41
C GLN A 139 -12.35 4.08 -4.85
N GLY A 140 -12.77 4.80 -3.81
CA GLY A 140 -14.03 4.52 -3.11
C GLY A 140 -15.23 4.60 -4.02
N LEU A 141 -15.44 5.74 -4.71
CA LEU A 141 -16.56 5.92 -5.63
C LEU A 141 -16.47 4.99 -6.84
N THR A 142 -15.28 4.76 -7.36
CA THR A 142 -15.05 3.86 -8.49
C THR A 142 -15.41 2.41 -8.13
N HIS A 143 -14.93 1.90 -6.99
CA HIS A 143 -15.26 0.55 -6.51
C HIS A 143 -16.75 0.42 -6.21
N PHE A 144 -17.35 1.43 -5.57
CA PHE A 144 -18.79 1.46 -5.33
C PHE A 144 -19.59 1.37 -6.62
N SER A 145 -19.17 2.10 -7.67
CA SER A 145 -19.82 2.06 -8.97
C SER A 145 -19.74 0.66 -9.61
N TYR A 146 -18.57 0.02 -9.59
CA TYR A 146 -18.42 -1.34 -10.12
C TYR A 146 -19.24 -2.37 -9.33
N ILE A 147 -19.25 -2.28 -8.00
CA ILE A 147 -20.07 -3.17 -7.16
C ILE A 147 -21.56 -2.96 -7.45
N SER A 148 -22.00 -1.71 -7.62
CA SER A 148 -23.39 -1.38 -7.94
C SER A 148 -23.80 -1.92 -9.31
N ILE A 149 -22.95 -1.78 -10.33
CA ILE A 149 -23.16 -2.34 -11.67
C ILE A 149 -23.24 -3.86 -11.60
N ALA A 150 -22.26 -4.52 -10.98
CA ALA A 150 -22.21 -5.98 -10.85
C ALA A 150 -23.43 -6.52 -10.09
N SER A 151 -23.83 -5.85 -9.01
CA SER A 151 -25.00 -6.20 -8.22
C SER A 151 -26.30 -6.08 -9.02
N THR A 152 -26.43 -5.03 -9.82
CA THR A 152 -27.58 -4.80 -10.69
C THR A 152 -27.69 -5.89 -11.78
N ILE A 153 -26.59 -6.17 -12.47
CA ILE A 153 -26.53 -7.24 -13.49
C ILE A 153 -26.97 -8.59 -12.88
N ARG A 154 -26.44 -8.91 -11.69
CA ARG A 154 -26.81 -10.14 -10.97
C ARG A 154 -28.30 -10.18 -10.60
N ARG A 155 -28.86 -9.07 -10.08
CA ARG A 155 -30.29 -8.98 -9.68
C ARG A 155 -31.23 -9.11 -10.87
N LEU A 156 -30.83 -8.64 -12.05
CA LEU A 156 -31.58 -8.77 -13.29
C LEU A 156 -31.44 -10.15 -13.94
N GLY A 157 -30.64 -11.05 -13.39
CA GLY A 157 -30.41 -12.39 -13.95
C GLY A 157 -29.66 -12.38 -15.29
N ILE A 158 -28.99 -11.28 -15.63
CA ILE A 158 -28.25 -11.13 -16.88
C ILE A 158 -26.85 -11.74 -16.71
N SER A 159 -26.45 -12.65 -17.61
CA SER A 159 -25.08 -13.15 -17.57
C SER A 159 -24.11 -12.08 -18.11
N VAL A 160 -22.93 -11.96 -17.48
CA VAL A 160 -21.87 -11.05 -17.93
C VAL A 160 -21.46 -11.36 -19.37
N LYS A 161 -21.42 -12.64 -19.76
CA LYS A 161 -21.12 -13.04 -21.13
C LYS A 161 -22.13 -12.44 -22.11
N LYS A 162 -23.40 -12.53 -21.80
CA LYS A 162 -24.46 -11.99 -22.68
C LYS A 162 -24.48 -10.47 -22.70
N SER A 163 -24.24 -9.80 -21.58
CA SER A 163 -24.18 -8.32 -21.55
C SER A 163 -23.03 -7.77 -22.41
N ARG A 164 -21.92 -8.51 -22.51
CA ARG A 164 -20.77 -8.13 -23.37
C ARG A 164 -21.09 -8.19 -24.86
N GLU A 165 -22.04 -9.02 -25.30
CA GLU A 165 -22.48 -9.08 -26.70
C GLU A 165 -23.18 -7.77 -27.14
N PHE A 166 -23.70 -7.00 -26.18
CA PHE A 166 -24.37 -5.71 -26.37
C PHE A 166 -23.52 -4.52 -25.93
N ALA A 167 -22.23 -4.74 -25.67
CA ALA A 167 -21.37 -3.73 -25.07
C ALA A 167 -21.08 -2.56 -26.05
N SER A 168 -21.27 -1.35 -25.56
CA SER A 168 -20.71 -0.15 -26.20
C SER A 168 -19.23 0.01 -25.77
N PRO A 169 -18.43 0.85 -26.46
CA PRO A 169 -17.07 1.15 -26.05
C PRO A 169 -16.97 1.58 -24.57
N VAL A 170 -17.94 2.36 -24.08
CA VAL A 170 -17.99 2.81 -22.68
C VAL A 170 -18.28 1.66 -21.69
N TYR A 171 -19.08 0.68 -22.09
CA TYR A 171 -19.37 -0.48 -21.24
C TYR A 171 -18.24 -1.49 -21.21
N SER A 172 -17.35 -1.48 -22.20
CA SER A 172 -16.24 -2.41 -22.34
C SER A 172 -14.98 -1.97 -21.61
N LEU A 173 -14.97 -0.75 -21.05
CA LEU A 173 -13.91 -0.23 -20.19
C LEU A 173 -14.00 -0.86 -18.81
#